data_dd1162282f002b4a68ecd39ce5e0dad6
#
_entry.id   dd1162282f002b4a68ecd39ce5e0dad6
#
_cell.length_a   1.000
_cell.length_b   1.000
_cell.length_c   1.000
_cell.angle_alpha   90.00
_cell.angle_beta   90.00
_cell.angle_gamma   90.00
#
_symmetry.space_group_name_H-M   'P 1'
#
loop_
_entity.id
_entity.type
_entity.pdbx_description
1 polymer ?
#
loop_
_entity_poly.entity_id
_entity_poly.type
_entity_poly.pdbx_seq_one_letter_code
_entity_poly.pdbx_strand_id
1 'polypeptide(L)'
;MQTVINLFDNLPCQAKEELLTELFARKGVRIERIVSTGQSTPEDQPYNQESDEWVLLLTGAAGLWIEGEGERDLRPGDYLLISARRCHRVTWTAKNQPTVWLAVHFSDERVTRSDRWLVAD
;
A
#
# COMPACT_ATOMS: atom_id res chain seq x y z
N MET A 1 27.21 -12.67 3.87
CA MET A 1 26.14 -13.35 3.14
C MET A 1 24.81 -12.61 3.31
N GLN A 2 24.10 -12.47 2.24
CA GLN A 2 22.85 -11.75 2.28
C GLN A 2 21.75 -12.64 2.84
N THR A 3 20.95 -12.10 3.74
CA THR A 3 19.84 -12.83 4.34
C THR A 3 18.60 -12.75 3.44
N VAL A 4 17.97 -13.89 3.25
CA VAL A 4 16.71 -13.95 2.52
C VAL A 4 15.57 -13.91 3.54
N ILE A 5 14.65 -12.97 3.33
CA ILE A 5 13.51 -12.79 4.23
C ILE A 5 12.24 -13.04 3.44
N ASN A 6 11.31 -13.74 4.05
CA ASN A 6 10.03 -14.03 3.40
C ASN A 6 8.99 -13.01 3.85
N LEU A 7 8.33 -12.40 2.88
CA LEU A 7 7.34 -11.36 3.13
C LEU A 7 6.18 -11.85 3.99
N PHE A 8 5.90 -13.13 3.95
CA PHE A 8 4.76 -13.68 4.69
C PHE A 8 5.12 -14.25 6.05
N ASP A 9 6.38 -14.08 6.48
CA ASP A 9 6.77 -14.54 7.81
C ASP A 9 6.18 -13.65 8.89
N ASN A 10 5.83 -14.28 10.01
CA ASN A 10 5.38 -13.58 11.20
C ASN A 10 4.18 -12.67 10.98
N LEU A 11 3.20 -13.19 10.25
CA LEU A 11 1.96 -12.44 10.05
C LEU A 11 1.12 -12.50 11.33
N PRO A 12 0.62 -11.37 11.82
CA PRO A 12 -0.28 -11.38 12.97
C PRO A 12 -1.62 -12.00 12.59
N CYS A 13 -2.22 -12.75 13.51
CA CYS A 13 -3.55 -13.32 13.31
C CYS A 13 -4.62 -12.28 13.65
N GLN A 14 -4.33 -11.50 14.67
CA GLN A 14 -5.19 -10.42 15.12
C GLN A 14 -4.31 -9.34 15.71
N ALA A 15 -4.64 -8.11 15.42
CA ALA A 15 -3.92 -6.97 15.98
C ALA A 15 -4.90 -5.81 16.11
N LYS A 16 -4.65 -4.94 17.06
CA LYS A 16 -5.47 -3.74 17.25
C LYS A 16 -5.33 -2.80 16.07
N GLU A 17 -4.12 -2.70 15.56
CA GLU A 17 -3.79 -1.75 14.49
C GLU A 17 -3.08 -2.47 13.37
N GLU A 18 -3.06 -1.85 12.22
CA GLU A 18 -2.27 -2.36 11.11
C GLU A 18 -0.81 -2.43 11.49
N LEU A 19 -0.14 -3.45 10.98
CA LEU A 19 1.30 -3.61 11.20
C LEU A 19 2.03 -3.15 9.94
N LEU A 20 2.81 -2.08 10.07
CA LEU A 20 3.61 -1.56 8.97
C LEU A 20 5.06 -1.93 9.21
N THR A 21 5.69 -2.54 8.21
CA THR A 21 7.08 -2.94 8.28
C THR A 21 7.81 -2.34 7.09
N GLU A 22 8.83 -1.53 7.37
CA GLU A 22 9.66 -1.01 6.30
C GLU A 22 10.60 -2.11 5.83
N LEU A 23 10.54 -2.43 4.55
CA LEU A 23 11.35 -3.49 3.96
C LEU A 23 12.62 -2.94 3.34
N PHE A 24 12.55 -1.74 2.83
CA PHE A 24 13.66 -1.14 2.09
C PHE A 24 13.42 0.36 1.97
N ALA A 25 14.48 1.14 2.10
CA ALA A 25 14.38 2.58 1.90
C ALA A 25 15.66 3.12 1.30
N ARG A 26 15.50 3.99 0.35
CA ARG A 26 16.57 4.77 -0.26
C ARG A 26 16.01 6.16 -0.51
N LYS A 27 16.89 7.09 -0.83
CA LYS A 27 16.43 8.42 -1.20
C LYS A 27 15.44 8.29 -2.36
N GLY A 28 14.23 8.77 -2.13
CA GLY A 28 13.21 8.78 -3.17
C GLY A 28 12.36 7.53 -3.28
N VAL A 29 12.65 6.48 -2.49
CA VAL A 29 11.81 5.29 -2.55
C VAL A 29 11.76 4.60 -1.19
N ARG A 30 10.57 4.11 -0.82
CA ARG A 30 10.38 3.34 0.40
C ARG A 30 9.41 2.20 0.10
N ILE A 31 9.77 1.00 0.51
CA ILE A 31 8.94 -0.19 0.31
C ILE A 31 8.49 -0.71 1.66
N GLU A 32 7.20 -0.91 1.81
CA GLU A 32 6.59 -1.35 3.06
C GLU A 32 5.71 -2.57 2.85
N ARG A 33 5.69 -3.43 3.88
CA ARG A 33 4.66 -4.43 4.01
C ARG A 33 3.64 -3.89 4.98
N ILE A 34 2.36 -3.96 4.61
CA ILE A 34 1.27 -3.56 5.49
C ILE A 34 0.40 -4.77 5.71
N VAL A 35 0.12 -5.11 6.98
CA VAL A 35 -0.75 -6.22 7.32
C VAL A 35 -1.95 -5.68 8.05
N SER A 36 -3.13 -5.92 7.49
CA SER A 36 -4.40 -5.52 8.09
C SER A 36 -5.12 -6.77 8.56
N THR A 37 -5.77 -6.66 9.73
CA THR A 37 -6.55 -7.76 10.28
C THR A 37 -7.95 -7.25 10.66
N GLY A 38 -8.62 -6.67 9.67
CA GLY A 38 -9.97 -6.14 9.84
C GLY A 38 -10.05 -4.64 10.02
N GLN A 39 -8.90 -3.95 10.07
CA GLN A 39 -8.90 -2.49 10.26
C GLN A 39 -9.33 -1.77 8.99
N SER A 40 -9.81 -0.56 9.19
CA SER A 40 -10.14 0.35 8.10
C SER A 40 -9.70 1.76 8.49
N THR A 41 -9.57 2.61 7.49
CA THR A 41 -9.24 4.01 7.72
C THR A 41 -10.49 4.75 8.19
N PRO A 42 -10.43 5.54 9.27
CA PRO A 42 -11.57 6.35 9.68
C PRO A 42 -12.04 7.25 8.53
N GLU A 43 -13.35 7.36 8.40
CA GLU A 43 -13.94 8.11 7.30
C GLU A 43 -13.53 9.59 7.29
N ASP A 44 -13.34 10.16 8.47
CA ASP A 44 -12.97 11.55 8.63
C ASP A 44 -11.46 11.80 8.63
N GLN A 45 -10.66 10.76 8.38
CA GLN A 45 -9.21 10.85 8.40
C GLN A 45 -8.59 10.13 7.20
N PRO A 46 -8.96 10.50 5.98
CA PRO A 46 -8.38 9.84 4.81
C PRO A 46 -6.89 10.15 4.69
N TYR A 47 -6.19 9.26 4.03
CA TYR A 47 -4.78 9.50 3.73
C TYR A 47 -4.65 10.56 2.64
N ASN A 48 -3.65 11.41 2.80
CA ASN A 48 -3.29 12.41 1.81
C ASN A 48 -1.79 12.58 1.91
N GLN A 49 -1.06 11.91 1.04
CA GLN A 49 0.39 11.82 1.13
C GLN A 49 1.06 12.68 0.08
N GLU A 50 2.29 13.10 0.38
CA GLU A 50 3.06 13.91 -0.54
C GLU A 50 3.75 13.10 -1.62
N SER A 51 3.85 11.80 -1.44
CA SER A 51 4.50 10.91 -2.40
C SER A 51 3.46 10.09 -3.14
N ASP A 52 3.85 9.60 -4.33
CA ASP A 52 3.03 8.62 -5.02
C ASP A 52 3.16 7.29 -4.31
N GLU A 53 2.10 6.51 -4.33
CA GLU A 53 2.10 5.20 -3.71
C GLU A 53 1.58 4.16 -4.70
N TRP A 54 2.44 3.19 -5.03
CA TRP A 54 2.03 2.03 -5.80
C TRP A 54 1.73 0.92 -4.79
N VAL A 55 0.55 0.35 -4.86
CA VAL A 55 0.13 -0.64 -3.86
C VAL A 55 -0.38 -1.89 -4.55
N LEU A 56 0.01 -3.05 -3.99
CA LEU A 56 -0.37 -4.37 -4.49
C LEU A 56 -0.97 -5.15 -3.32
N LEU A 57 -2.16 -5.71 -3.53
CA LEU A 57 -2.76 -6.60 -2.54
C LEU A 57 -2.27 -8.02 -2.80
N LEU A 58 -1.58 -8.60 -1.83
CA LEU A 58 -1.00 -9.93 -1.98
C LEU A 58 -1.92 -11.04 -1.48
N THR A 59 -2.56 -10.82 -0.33
CA THR A 59 -3.49 -11.79 0.25
C THR A 59 -4.64 -11.05 0.91
N GLY A 60 -5.72 -11.76 1.19
CA GLY A 60 -6.86 -11.16 1.88
C GLY A 60 -7.82 -10.49 0.92
N ALA A 61 -8.47 -9.44 1.41
CA ALA A 61 -9.42 -8.67 0.62
C ALA A 61 -9.61 -7.33 1.29
N ALA A 62 -9.91 -6.31 0.48
CA ALA A 62 -10.03 -4.94 1.00
C ALA A 62 -10.88 -4.11 0.07
N GLY A 63 -11.44 -3.04 0.63
CA GLY A 63 -12.06 -1.99 -0.14
C GLY A 63 -11.19 -0.75 -0.08
N LEU A 64 -11.13 -0.02 -1.18
CA LEU A 64 -10.33 1.20 -1.28
C LEU A 64 -11.15 2.29 -1.94
N TRP A 65 -11.25 3.42 -1.25
CA TRP A 65 -11.91 4.61 -1.79
C TRP A 65 -10.84 5.61 -2.20
N ILE A 66 -10.97 6.14 -3.40
CA ILE A 66 -10.07 7.15 -3.91
C ILE A 66 -10.90 8.34 -4.37
N GLU A 67 -10.52 9.51 -3.92
CA GLU A 67 -11.17 10.75 -4.30
C GLU A 67 -11.26 10.88 -5.82
N GLY A 68 -12.46 11.14 -6.30
CA GLY A 68 -12.72 11.30 -7.73
C GLY A 68 -12.97 9.99 -8.47
N GLU A 69 -12.70 8.84 -7.83
CA GLU A 69 -12.88 7.55 -8.50
C GLU A 69 -13.86 6.64 -7.78
N GLY A 70 -14.16 6.92 -6.51
CA GLY A 70 -15.08 6.12 -5.74
C GLY A 70 -14.43 4.91 -5.10
N GLU A 71 -15.26 3.99 -4.63
CA GLU A 71 -14.80 2.81 -3.90
C GLU A 71 -14.70 1.60 -4.83
N ARG A 72 -13.66 0.81 -4.63
CA ARG A 72 -13.46 -0.44 -5.36
C ARG A 72 -13.03 -1.52 -4.41
N ASP A 73 -13.48 -2.74 -4.67
CA ASP A 73 -13.02 -3.89 -3.92
C ASP A 73 -11.77 -4.44 -4.58
N LEU A 74 -10.78 -4.79 -3.76
CA LEU A 74 -9.52 -5.35 -4.23
C LEU A 74 -9.40 -6.79 -3.75
N ARG A 75 -8.82 -7.61 -4.59
CA ARG A 75 -8.52 -9.00 -4.29
C ARG A 75 -7.07 -9.28 -4.64
N PRO A 76 -6.53 -10.43 -4.20
CA PRO A 76 -5.11 -10.72 -4.41
C PRO A 76 -4.70 -10.58 -5.87
N GLY A 77 -3.60 -9.88 -6.08
CA GLY A 77 -3.08 -9.59 -7.39
C GLY A 77 -3.46 -8.22 -7.93
N ASP A 78 -4.45 -7.57 -7.35
CA ASP A 78 -4.84 -6.23 -7.79
C ASP A 78 -3.82 -5.20 -7.32
N TYR A 79 -3.47 -4.28 -8.20
CA TYR A 79 -2.55 -3.20 -7.85
C TYR A 79 -2.98 -1.92 -8.54
N LEU A 80 -2.54 -0.80 -7.99
CA LEU A 80 -2.84 0.50 -8.57
C LEU A 80 -1.84 1.53 -8.06
N LEU A 81 -1.78 2.65 -8.78
CA LEU A 81 -0.96 3.78 -8.37
C LEU A 81 -1.89 4.86 -7.81
N ILE A 82 -1.59 5.30 -6.60
CA ILE A 82 -2.30 6.40 -5.97
C ILE A 82 -1.39 7.61 -6.07
N SER A 83 -1.81 8.59 -6.85
CA SER A 83 -1.00 9.78 -7.07
C SER A 83 -0.86 10.60 -5.78
N ALA A 84 0.25 11.30 -5.68
CA ALA A 84 0.50 12.18 -4.55
C ALA A 84 -0.67 13.13 -4.35
N ARG A 85 -0.99 13.40 -3.10
CA ARG A 85 -2.02 14.33 -2.66
C ARG A 85 -3.45 13.93 -3.04
N ARG A 86 -3.65 12.71 -3.52
CA ARG A 86 -4.98 12.20 -3.76
C ARG A 86 -5.51 11.56 -2.48
N CYS A 87 -6.60 12.10 -1.96
CA CYS A 87 -7.20 11.53 -0.76
C CYS A 87 -7.69 10.11 -1.01
N HIS A 88 -7.40 9.22 -0.09
CA HIS A 88 -7.84 7.84 -0.22
C HIS A 88 -7.97 7.22 1.16
N ARG A 89 -8.71 6.13 1.26
CA ARG A 89 -8.84 5.40 2.51
C ARG A 89 -9.22 3.95 2.24
N VAL A 90 -8.81 3.08 3.16
CA VAL A 90 -9.19 1.68 3.13
C VAL A 90 -10.53 1.58 3.83
N THR A 91 -11.56 1.20 3.11
CA THR A 91 -12.92 1.20 3.65
C THR A 91 -13.24 -0.05 4.46
N TRP A 92 -12.57 -1.16 4.16
CA TRP A 92 -12.72 -2.39 4.93
C TRP A 92 -11.57 -3.33 4.58
N THR A 93 -11.28 -4.25 5.49
CA THR A 93 -10.35 -5.36 5.24
C THR A 93 -10.96 -6.62 5.81
N ALA A 94 -10.52 -7.78 5.30
CA ALA A 94 -11.03 -9.07 5.76
C ALA A 94 -10.81 -9.23 7.26
N LYS A 95 -11.80 -9.75 7.95
CA LYS A 95 -11.74 -9.87 9.40
C LYS A 95 -11.23 -11.22 9.88
N ASN A 96 -11.29 -12.22 9.02
CA ASN A 96 -10.95 -13.59 9.41
C ASN A 96 -9.65 -14.09 8.82
N GLN A 97 -8.88 -13.23 8.19
CA GLN A 97 -7.57 -13.57 7.67
C GLN A 97 -6.76 -12.30 7.49
N PRO A 98 -5.42 -12.42 7.53
CA PRO A 98 -4.59 -11.25 7.29
C PRO A 98 -4.70 -10.77 5.84
N THR A 99 -4.75 -9.46 5.67
CA THR A 99 -4.68 -8.82 4.37
C THR A 99 -3.29 -8.22 4.26
N VAL A 100 -2.50 -8.70 3.33
CA VAL A 100 -1.11 -8.29 3.17
C VAL A 100 -0.97 -7.44 1.92
N TRP A 101 -0.42 -6.26 2.11
CA TRP A 101 -0.19 -5.30 1.03
C TRP A 101 1.30 -5.07 0.88
N LEU A 102 1.70 -4.82 -0.35
CA LEU A 102 3.04 -4.31 -0.65
C LEU A 102 2.86 -2.88 -1.17
N ALA A 103 3.47 -1.92 -0.48
CA ALA A 103 3.35 -0.52 -0.85
C ALA A 103 4.71 0.03 -1.19
N VAL A 104 4.80 0.71 -2.32
CA VAL A 104 6.02 1.37 -2.75
C VAL A 104 5.73 2.86 -2.85
N HIS A 105 6.43 3.64 -2.03
CA HIS A 105 6.27 5.09 -2.00
C HIS A 105 7.41 5.73 -2.77
N PHE A 106 7.08 6.61 -3.68
CA PHE A 106 8.08 7.34 -4.47
C PHE A 106 8.11 8.78 -4.00
N SER A 107 9.31 9.30 -3.79
CA SER A 107 9.43 10.69 -3.40
C SER A 107 8.96 11.59 -4.53
N ASP A 108 8.75 12.84 -4.17
CA ASP A 108 8.32 13.87 -5.10
C ASP A 108 9.45 14.29 -6.05
N GLU A 109 10.48 13.49 -6.17
CA GLU A 109 11.60 13.80 -7.04
C GLU A 109 11.16 13.64 -8.49
N ARG A 110 11.34 14.69 -9.27
CA ARG A 110 10.87 14.70 -10.64
C ARG A 110 11.62 13.70 -11.50
N VAL A 111 10.88 12.89 -12.22
CA VAL A 111 11.44 11.95 -13.19
C VAL A 111 11.87 12.75 -14.41
N THR A 112 13.12 12.56 -14.86
CA THR A 112 13.61 13.24 -16.04
C THR A 112 13.02 12.62 -17.29
N ARG A 113 13.18 13.32 -18.41
CA ARG A 113 12.67 12.85 -19.68
C ARG A 113 13.25 11.49 -20.09
N SER A 114 14.51 11.28 -19.79
CA SER A 114 15.19 10.03 -20.15
C SER A 114 14.69 8.85 -19.32
N ASP A 115 14.05 9.11 -18.20
CA ASP A 115 13.57 8.05 -17.30
C ASP A 115 12.10 7.70 -17.53
N ARG A 116 11.45 8.34 -18.47
CA ARG A 116 10.02 8.14 -18.67
C ARG A 116 9.62 6.73 -19.03
N TRP A 117 10.51 6.02 -19.69
CA TRP A 117 10.24 4.64 -20.05
C TRP A 117 10.13 3.73 -18.84
N LEU A 118 10.57 4.21 -17.67
CA LEU A 118 10.46 3.45 -16.42
C LEU A 118 9.07 3.56 -15.81
N VAL A 119 8.28 4.52 -16.28
CA VAL A 119 6.93 4.74 -15.74
C VAL A 119 5.95 3.95 -16.60
N ALA A 120 5.29 2.97 -16.00
CA ALA A 120 4.32 2.15 -16.71
C ALA A 120 3.08 2.99 -17.02
N ASP A 121 2.52 2.74 -18.18
CA ASP A 121 1.28 3.39 -18.58
C ASP A 121 0.07 2.73 -17.95
#